data_86c0be80be084b0cf7fb1cd73029373c
#
_entry.id   86c0be80be084b0cf7fb1cd73029373c
#
_cell.length_a   1.000
_cell.length_b   1.000
_cell.length_c   1.000
_cell.angle_alpha   90.00
_cell.angle_beta   90.00
_cell.angle_gamma   90.00
#
_symmetry.space_group_name_H-M   'P 1'
#
loop_
_entity.id
_entity.type
_entity.pdbx_description
1 polymer ?
#
loop_
_entity_poly.entity_id
_entity_poly.type
_entity_poly.pdbx_seq_one_letter_code
_entity_poly.pdbx_strand_id
1 'polypeptide(L)'
;MSQSVPGRISSIVNIHNPSVEFHTVDRGINTGAAVILVAGGGHNTLNVGTESADFVPFFYNYGVNTVILRNRLRKDGYDVAADAVTDAQQAIRLVRAHAATLGIDPHKIGIMGFSAGAELSSATAVLYADFDAKHADASDPLAGVSSRPDFVGVIYPGPTPFAKNRTAPAIPRDVPPAFIASGASGDRGHAIWAMDYFAAMLQLGVPNIEMHLYGNGRHPGDALPDGSRQSGGLTDRGDIPLGTWQARFVDWFRDLGFLQKPGVETKAARDVAAFVKEPPPAR
;
A
#
# COMPACT_ATOMS: atom_id res chain seq x y z
N MET A 1 -22.45 -3.71 -3.41
CA MET A 1 -22.03 -3.12 -2.12
C MET A 1 -22.74 -3.88 -1.01
N SER A 2 -22.04 -4.23 0.04
CA SER A 2 -22.63 -4.82 1.25
C SER A 2 -22.46 -3.87 2.44
N GLN A 3 -23.42 -3.90 3.36
CA GLN A 3 -23.42 -3.08 4.56
C GLN A 3 -23.57 -3.99 5.79
N SER A 4 -22.60 -3.98 6.69
CA SER A 4 -22.67 -4.68 7.97
C SER A 4 -23.31 -3.81 9.08
N VAL A 5 -23.26 -2.49 8.89
CA VAL A 5 -23.92 -1.49 9.74
C VAL A 5 -24.69 -0.56 8.82
N PRO A 6 -25.93 -0.16 9.15
CA PRO A 6 -26.70 0.76 8.33
C PRO A 6 -25.92 2.02 7.98
N GLY A 7 -25.86 2.37 6.70
CA GLY A 7 -25.11 3.52 6.19
C GLY A 7 -23.60 3.30 5.99
N ARG A 8 -23.03 2.16 6.39
CA ARG A 8 -21.60 1.84 6.21
C ARG A 8 -21.42 0.81 5.09
N ILE A 9 -20.63 1.17 4.07
CA ILE A 9 -20.23 0.24 3.02
C ILE A 9 -19.10 -0.64 3.56
N SER A 10 -19.33 -1.96 3.63
CA SER A 10 -18.30 -2.91 4.07
C SER A 10 -17.48 -3.46 2.91
N SER A 11 -18.11 -3.71 1.74
CA SER A 11 -17.42 -4.21 0.55
C SER A 11 -18.03 -3.73 -0.75
N ILE A 12 -17.24 -3.77 -1.82
CA ILE A 12 -17.62 -3.37 -3.18
C ILE A 12 -17.24 -4.48 -4.16
N VAL A 13 -18.10 -4.69 -5.16
CA VAL A 13 -17.92 -5.63 -6.29
C VAL A 13 -18.41 -4.98 -7.58
N ASN A 14 -18.21 -5.64 -8.71
CA ASN A 14 -18.63 -5.19 -10.05
C ASN A 14 -17.99 -3.85 -10.42
N ILE A 15 -16.68 -3.79 -10.33
CA ILE A 15 -15.90 -2.59 -10.64
C ILE A 15 -15.38 -2.70 -12.05
N HIS A 16 -16.03 -1.99 -12.98
CA HIS A 16 -15.64 -1.90 -14.40
C HIS A 16 -14.99 -0.56 -14.72
N ASN A 17 -15.17 0.43 -13.84
CA ASN A 17 -14.65 1.78 -13.94
C ASN A 17 -13.87 2.07 -12.65
N PRO A 18 -12.54 1.90 -12.65
CA PRO A 18 -11.73 2.17 -11.46
C PRO A 18 -11.85 3.63 -11.05
N SER A 19 -11.81 3.89 -9.75
CA SER A 19 -11.98 5.24 -9.22
C SER A 19 -11.22 5.44 -7.93
N VAL A 20 -10.95 6.69 -7.58
CA VAL A 20 -10.38 7.10 -6.31
C VAL A 20 -11.36 8.00 -5.55
N GLU A 21 -11.40 7.84 -4.24
CA GLU A 21 -12.17 8.68 -3.32
C GLU A 21 -11.20 9.40 -2.39
N PHE A 22 -11.25 10.73 -2.37
CA PHE A 22 -10.33 11.57 -1.59
C PHE A 22 -10.92 11.96 -0.25
N HIS A 23 -10.11 11.83 0.80
CA HIS A 23 -10.37 12.32 2.16
C HIS A 23 -9.20 13.21 2.57
N THR A 24 -9.36 14.50 2.38
CA THR A 24 -8.30 15.49 2.66
C THR A 24 -8.36 15.95 4.12
N VAL A 25 -7.22 16.36 4.63
CA VAL A 25 -7.03 16.85 5.99
C VAL A 25 -7.13 18.37 6.02
N ASP A 26 -7.62 18.91 7.13
CA ASP A 26 -7.68 20.36 7.35
C ASP A 26 -6.27 20.99 7.28
N ARG A 27 -6.18 22.16 6.64
CA ARG A 27 -4.90 22.85 6.40
C ARG A 27 -4.03 23.04 7.63
N GLY A 28 -4.63 23.19 8.80
CA GLY A 28 -3.92 23.45 10.04
C GLY A 28 -3.08 22.28 10.55
N ILE A 29 -3.45 21.05 10.20
CA ILE A 29 -2.77 19.84 10.63
C ILE A 29 -2.18 19.03 9.46
N ASN A 30 -2.40 19.46 8.22
CA ASN A 30 -2.00 18.72 7.03
C ASN A 30 -0.47 18.66 6.89
N THR A 31 0.08 17.45 6.84
CA THR A 31 1.50 17.18 6.59
C THR A 31 1.87 17.16 5.11
N GLY A 32 0.86 17.19 4.23
CA GLY A 32 1.02 16.96 2.79
C GLY A 32 1.15 15.48 2.41
N ALA A 33 1.35 14.58 3.36
CA ALA A 33 1.42 13.15 3.04
C ALA A 33 0.06 12.61 2.61
N ALA A 34 0.05 11.66 1.66
CA ALA A 34 -1.13 10.95 1.22
C ALA A 34 -0.88 9.45 1.16
N VAL A 35 -1.84 8.67 1.66
CA VAL A 35 -1.83 7.20 1.58
C VAL A 35 -2.97 6.75 0.68
N ILE A 36 -2.63 6.07 -0.42
CA ILE A 36 -3.61 5.39 -1.26
C ILE A 36 -3.87 4.01 -0.65
N LEU A 37 -5.09 3.76 -0.21
CA LEU A 37 -5.49 2.51 0.42
C LEU A 37 -6.08 1.55 -0.62
N VAL A 38 -5.55 0.34 -0.65
CA VAL A 38 -5.94 -0.74 -1.55
C VAL A 38 -6.47 -1.91 -0.72
N ALA A 39 -7.78 -2.04 -0.66
CA ALA A 39 -8.42 -3.08 0.12
C ALA A 39 -8.17 -4.49 -0.44
N GLY A 40 -8.14 -5.48 0.44
CA GLY A 40 -8.12 -6.88 0.09
C GLY A 40 -9.52 -7.43 -0.25
N GLY A 41 -9.60 -8.76 -0.30
CA GLY A 41 -10.82 -9.50 -0.66
C GLY A 41 -10.59 -10.55 -1.73
N GLY A 42 -9.34 -11.04 -1.88
CA GLY A 42 -8.96 -12.15 -2.78
C GLY A 42 -9.20 -11.86 -4.26
N HIS A 43 -9.23 -10.60 -4.66
CA HIS A 43 -9.63 -10.14 -6.01
C HIS A 43 -11.06 -10.53 -6.42
N ASN A 44 -11.91 -10.86 -5.44
CA ASN A 44 -13.32 -11.14 -5.64
C ASN A 44 -14.23 -10.02 -5.15
N THR A 45 -13.73 -9.23 -4.22
CA THR A 45 -14.38 -8.05 -3.63
C THR A 45 -13.31 -7.08 -3.14
N LEU A 46 -13.69 -5.86 -2.80
CA LEU A 46 -12.85 -4.94 -2.03
C LEU A 46 -13.47 -4.74 -0.65
N ASN A 47 -12.76 -5.12 0.41
CA ASN A 47 -13.19 -4.97 1.81
C ASN A 47 -12.98 -3.52 2.30
N VAL A 48 -13.53 -2.56 1.58
CA VAL A 48 -13.28 -1.11 1.78
C VAL A 48 -13.67 -0.61 3.17
N GLY A 49 -14.57 -1.30 3.87
CA GLY A 49 -14.96 -0.90 5.24
C GLY A 49 -13.76 -0.92 6.19
N THR A 50 -13.22 -2.11 6.44
CA THR A 50 -12.16 -2.34 7.42
C THR A 50 -10.76 -1.98 6.92
N GLU A 51 -10.53 -2.12 5.61
CA GLU A 51 -9.20 -1.95 5.02
C GLU A 51 -9.03 -0.63 4.25
N SER A 52 -10.03 0.26 4.33
CA SER A 52 -9.94 1.60 3.76
C SER A 52 -10.66 2.64 4.63
N ALA A 53 -12.00 2.59 4.75
CA ALA A 53 -12.78 3.62 5.42
C ALA A 53 -12.41 3.81 6.91
N ASP A 54 -12.08 2.73 7.63
CA ASP A 54 -11.65 2.80 9.03
C ASP A 54 -10.31 3.52 9.21
N PHE A 55 -9.47 3.53 8.18
CA PHE A 55 -8.19 4.24 8.20
C PHE A 55 -8.33 5.74 7.96
N VAL A 56 -9.44 6.22 7.41
CA VAL A 56 -9.64 7.66 7.18
C VAL A 56 -9.50 8.46 8.47
N PRO A 57 -10.27 8.21 9.54
CA PRO A 57 -10.10 8.94 10.81
C PRO A 57 -8.75 8.65 11.49
N PHE A 58 -8.20 7.45 11.31
CA PHE A 58 -6.89 7.11 11.85
C PHE A 58 -5.81 8.02 11.26
N PHE A 59 -5.68 8.08 9.94
CA PHE A 59 -4.69 8.91 9.27
C PHE A 59 -4.96 10.40 9.42
N TYR A 60 -6.23 10.82 9.46
CA TYR A 60 -6.61 12.21 9.72
C TYR A 60 -5.98 12.75 11.01
N ASN A 61 -5.99 11.95 12.09
CA ASN A 61 -5.40 12.33 13.37
C ASN A 61 -3.89 12.57 13.34
N TYR A 62 -3.21 12.08 12.30
CA TYR A 62 -1.79 12.33 12.05
C TYR A 62 -1.52 13.35 10.95
N GLY A 63 -2.55 14.01 10.46
CA GLY A 63 -2.43 15.00 9.38
C GLY A 63 -2.13 14.39 8.02
N VAL A 64 -2.50 13.14 7.78
CA VAL A 64 -2.24 12.40 6.54
C VAL A 64 -3.52 12.27 5.72
N ASN A 65 -3.47 12.71 4.47
CA ASN A 65 -4.57 12.58 3.53
C ASN A 65 -4.77 11.11 3.15
N THR A 66 -6.00 10.70 2.95
CA THR A 66 -6.34 9.31 2.60
C THR A 66 -7.04 9.28 1.24
N VAL A 67 -6.66 8.33 0.42
CA VAL A 67 -7.27 8.08 -0.90
C VAL A 67 -7.69 6.61 -0.95
N ILE A 68 -8.96 6.34 -1.18
CA ILE A 68 -9.48 4.96 -1.30
C ILE A 68 -9.52 4.60 -2.77
N LEU A 69 -8.77 3.56 -3.16
CA LEU A 69 -8.79 3.02 -4.52
C LEU A 69 -9.89 1.95 -4.65
N ARG A 70 -10.68 2.07 -5.72
CA ARG A 70 -11.60 1.05 -6.19
C ARG A 70 -11.06 0.49 -7.50
N ASN A 71 -10.19 -0.50 -7.41
CA ASN A 71 -9.56 -1.16 -8.57
C ASN A 71 -10.46 -2.26 -9.14
N ARG A 72 -10.20 -2.64 -10.38
CA ARG A 72 -10.86 -3.75 -11.07
C ARG A 72 -10.54 -5.09 -10.41
N LEU A 73 -11.45 -6.06 -10.55
CA LEU A 73 -11.40 -7.33 -9.85
C LEU A 73 -11.30 -8.51 -10.84
N ARG A 74 -10.52 -9.53 -10.46
CA ARG A 74 -10.44 -10.78 -11.23
C ARG A 74 -11.81 -11.46 -11.37
N LYS A 75 -12.63 -11.40 -10.34
CA LYS A 75 -14.00 -11.93 -10.38
C LYS A 75 -14.86 -11.31 -11.49
N ASP A 76 -14.59 -10.07 -11.84
CA ASP A 76 -15.32 -9.32 -12.87
C ASP A 76 -14.68 -9.49 -14.26
N GLY A 77 -13.73 -10.43 -14.42
CA GLY A 77 -13.10 -10.79 -15.68
C GLY A 77 -11.78 -10.05 -16.00
N TYR A 78 -11.23 -9.30 -15.05
CA TYR A 78 -9.99 -8.54 -15.23
C TYR A 78 -8.75 -9.32 -14.79
N ASP A 79 -7.61 -9.05 -15.43
CA ASP A 79 -6.32 -9.58 -15.03
C ASP A 79 -5.72 -8.77 -13.88
N VAL A 80 -5.15 -9.46 -12.89
CA VAL A 80 -4.60 -8.79 -11.71
C VAL A 80 -3.36 -7.97 -12.07
N ALA A 81 -2.46 -8.52 -12.87
CA ALA A 81 -1.19 -7.85 -13.21
C ALA A 81 -1.39 -6.77 -14.29
N ALA A 82 -2.21 -7.05 -15.30
CA ALA A 82 -2.43 -6.13 -16.41
C ALA A 82 -3.44 -5.02 -16.07
N ASP A 83 -4.46 -5.31 -15.26
CA ASP A 83 -5.54 -4.37 -14.97
C ASP A 83 -5.47 -3.78 -13.57
N ALA A 84 -5.49 -4.62 -12.52
CA ALA A 84 -5.59 -4.11 -11.16
C ALA A 84 -4.30 -3.40 -10.68
N VAL A 85 -3.12 -3.90 -11.05
CA VAL A 85 -1.84 -3.21 -10.78
C VAL A 85 -1.78 -1.89 -11.54
N THR A 86 -2.22 -1.88 -12.81
CA THR A 86 -2.31 -0.66 -13.62
C THR A 86 -3.24 0.38 -13.01
N ASP A 87 -4.38 -0.03 -12.44
CA ASP A 87 -5.28 0.88 -11.72
C ASP A 87 -4.57 1.54 -10.53
N ALA A 88 -3.76 0.78 -9.78
CA ALA A 88 -3.00 1.31 -8.65
C ALA A 88 -1.90 2.30 -9.09
N GLN A 89 -1.18 1.99 -10.17
CA GLN A 89 -0.18 2.87 -10.77
C GLN A 89 -0.82 4.17 -11.29
N GLN A 90 -1.94 4.05 -11.99
CA GLN A 90 -2.68 5.21 -12.49
C GLN A 90 -3.27 6.07 -11.36
N ALA A 91 -3.69 5.46 -10.25
CA ALA A 91 -4.14 6.19 -9.07
C ALA A 91 -3.04 7.08 -8.49
N ILE A 92 -1.80 6.59 -8.39
CA ILE A 92 -0.65 7.40 -7.92
C ILE A 92 -0.42 8.60 -8.85
N ARG A 93 -0.42 8.38 -10.18
CA ARG A 93 -0.26 9.46 -11.15
C ARG A 93 -1.35 10.51 -11.01
N LEU A 94 -2.61 10.08 -10.88
CA LEU A 94 -3.75 10.97 -10.72
C LEU A 94 -3.64 11.80 -9.45
N VAL A 95 -3.32 11.18 -8.30
CA VAL A 95 -3.12 11.89 -7.02
C VAL A 95 -1.96 12.88 -7.15
N ARG A 96 -0.84 12.48 -7.76
CA ARG A 96 0.34 13.34 -7.93
C ARG A 96 0.06 14.53 -8.85
N ALA A 97 -0.65 14.33 -9.95
CA ALA A 97 -1.05 15.42 -10.86
C ALA A 97 -1.96 16.45 -10.19
N HIS A 98 -2.81 16.02 -9.26
CA HIS A 98 -3.73 16.89 -8.53
C HIS A 98 -3.23 17.32 -7.14
N ALA A 99 -1.99 16.99 -6.78
CA ALA A 99 -1.45 17.17 -5.44
C ALA A 99 -1.60 18.59 -4.91
N ALA A 100 -1.26 19.60 -5.72
CA ALA A 100 -1.36 21.01 -5.32
C ALA A 100 -2.81 21.43 -4.99
N THR A 101 -3.79 20.99 -5.78
CA THR A 101 -5.21 21.30 -5.57
C THR A 101 -5.76 20.62 -4.30
N LEU A 102 -5.23 19.45 -3.97
CA LEU A 102 -5.66 18.63 -2.83
C LEU A 102 -4.90 18.96 -1.54
N GLY A 103 -3.91 19.87 -1.59
CA GLY A 103 -3.05 20.16 -0.45
C GLY A 103 -2.10 19.00 -0.12
N ILE A 104 -1.77 18.17 -1.11
CA ILE A 104 -0.85 17.05 -1.01
C ILE A 104 0.53 17.49 -1.51
N ASP A 105 1.59 16.98 -0.86
CA ASP A 105 2.95 17.13 -1.33
C ASP A 105 3.23 16.02 -2.37
N PRO A 106 3.57 16.33 -3.63
CA PRO A 106 3.78 15.34 -4.68
C PRO A 106 4.95 14.36 -4.41
N HIS A 107 5.77 14.65 -3.41
CA HIS A 107 6.88 13.81 -2.95
C HIS A 107 6.57 13.02 -1.66
N LYS A 108 5.30 12.97 -1.24
CA LYS A 108 4.83 12.25 -0.05
C LYS A 108 3.60 11.40 -0.33
N ILE A 109 3.52 10.81 -1.51
CA ILE A 109 2.39 9.97 -1.95
C ILE A 109 2.81 8.52 -1.92
N GLY A 110 2.20 7.73 -1.05
CA GLY A 110 2.44 6.30 -0.99
C GLY A 110 1.19 5.47 -1.16
N ILE A 111 1.39 4.16 -1.20
CA ILE A 111 0.34 3.18 -1.37
C ILE A 111 0.42 2.15 -0.25
N MET A 112 -0.70 1.79 0.35
CA MET A 112 -0.80 0.75 1.36
C MET A 112 -1.89 -0.23 0.98
N GLY A 113 -1.52 -1.49 0.87
CA GLY A 113 -2.46 -2.56 0.52
C GLY A 113 -2.60 -3.60 1.62
N PHE A 114 -3.72 -4.30 1.57
CA PHE A 114 -4.11 -5.35 2.51
C PHE A 114 -4.42 -6.63 1.74
N SER A 115 -3.87 -7.78 2.14
CA SER A 115 -4.13 -9.07 1.48
C SER A 115 -3.92 -8.99 -0.04
N ALA A 116 -4.94 -9.24 -0.85
CA ALA A 116 -4.90 -9.04 -2.31
C ALA A 116 -4.51 -7.59 -2.70
N GLY A 117 -4.91 -6.58 -1.92
CA GLY A 117 -4.48 -5.20 -2.14
C GLY A 117 -2.99 -5.00 -1.87
N ALA A 118 -2.39 -5.75 -0.95
CA ALA A 118 -0.95 -5.72 -0.70
C ALA A 118 -0.14 -6.42 -1.82
N GLU A 119 -0.73 -7.39 -2.51
CA GLU A 119 -0.19 -7.89 -3.77
C GLU A 119 -0.05 -6.74 -4.79
N LEU A 120 -1.11 -5.91 -4.95
CA LEU A 120 -1.08 -4.77 -5.86
C LEU A 120 -0.08 -3.70 -5.42
N SER A 121 -0.05 -3.32 -4.14
CA SER A 121 0.87 -2.28 -3.65
C SER A 121 2.33 -2.70 -3.77
N SER A 122 2.67 -3.97 -3.47
CA SER A 122 4.01 -4.51 -3.65
C SER A 122 4.45 -4.56 -5.12
N ALA A 123 3.52 -4.91 -6.03
CA ALA A 123 3.78 -4.90 -7.46
C ALA A 123 3.97 -3.47 -8.00
N THR A 124 3.12 -2.53 -7.58
CA THR A 124 3.23 -1.12 -7.94
C THR A 124 4.58 -0.54 -7.56
N ALA A 125 5.10 -0.88 -6.38
CA ALA A 125 6.38 -0.38 -5.89
C ALA A 125 7.60 -0.81 -6.72
N VAL A 126 7.52 -1.89 -7.48
CA VAL A 126 8.65 -2.41 -8.28
C VAL A 126 8.42 -2.33 -9.79
N LEU A 127 7.17 -2.18 -10.25
CA LEU A 127 6.83 -2.16 -11.67
C LEU A 127 6.52 -0.77 -12.22
N TYR A 128 6.64 0.28 -11.40
CA TYR A 128 6.30 1.66 -11.81
C TYR A 128 7.13 2.15 -13.01
N ALA A 129 8.42 1.78 -13.09
CA ALA A 129 9.29 2.26 -14.16
C ALA A 129 8.86 1.75 -15.54
N ASP A 130 8.45 0.49 -15.63
CA ASP A 130 7.93 -0.11 -16.86
C ASP A 130 6.58 0.50 -17.25
N PHE A 131 5.75 0.80 -16.25
CA PHE A 131 4.49 1.47 -16.46
C PHE A 131 4.70 2.90 -16.97
N ASP A 132 5.53 3.69 -16.29
CA ASP A 132 5.83 5.07 -16.67
C ASP A 132 6.41 5.15 -18.10
N ALA A 133 7.31 4.23 -18.45
CA ALA A 133 7.87 4.15 -19.80
C ALA A 133 6.81 3.89 -20.89
N LYS A 134 5.81 3.05 -20.61
CA LYS A 134 4.70 2.77 -21.53
C LYS A 134 3.72 3.96 -21.68
N HIS A 135 3.68 4.85 -20.70
CA HIS A 135 2.77 6.01 -20.63
C HIS A 135 3.51 7.33 -20.80
N ALA A 136 4.68 7.31 -21.43
CA ALA A 136 5.48 8.51 -21.70
C ALA A 136 5.03 9.29 -22.95
N ASP A 137 4.09 8.74 -23.73
CA ASP A 137 3.61 9.39 -24.96
C ASP A 137 2.84 10.68 -24.64
N ALA A 138 3.07 11.73 -25.44
CA ALA A 138 2.45 13.04 -25.26
C ALA A 138 0.91 13.03 -25.41
N SER A 139 0.32 11.96 -25.93
CA SER A 139 -1.14 11.79 -25.97
C SER A 139 -1.74 11.38 -24.60
N ASP A 140 -0.93 10.87 -23.68
CA ASP A 140 -1.36 10.60 -22.30
C ASP A 140 -1.45 11.93 -21.52
N PRO A 141 -2.64 12.31 -20.98
CA PRO A 141 -2.80 13.55 -20.21
C PRO A 141 -1.90 13.66 -18.99
N LEU A 142 -1.37 12.53 -18.51
CA LEU A 142 -0.46 12.45 -17.37
C LEU A 142 0.97 12.09 -17.80
N ALA A 143 1.34 12.29 -19.07
CA ALA A 143 2.71 12.06 -19.54
C ALA A 143 3.71 12.82 -18.64
N GLY A 144 4.78 12.13 -18.23
CA GLY A 144 5.79 12.68 -17.32
C GLY A 144 5.42 12.67 -15.83
N VAL A 145 4.19 12.29 -15.46
CA VAL A 145 3.82 12.10 -14.06
C VAL A 145 4.14 10.66 -13.65
N SER A 146 5.07 10.48 -12.70
CA SER A 146 5.50 9.15 -12.28
C SER A 146 4.47 8.43 -11.42
N SER A 147 4.32 7.13 -11.66
CA SER A 147 3.55 6.20 -10.83
C SER A 147 4.34 5.62 -9.65
N ARG A 148 5.60 6.04 -9.46
CA ARG A 148 6.42 5.60 -8.34
C ARG A 148 5.82 6.07 -7.01
N PRO A 149 5.49 5.17 -6.06
CA PRO A 149 5.10 5.60 -4.73
C PRO A 149 6.33 6.09 -3.93
N ASP A 150 6.13 7.02 -2.99
CA ASP A 150 7.21 7.52 -2.14
C ASP A 150 7.44 6.62 -0.91
N PHE A 151 6.49 5.77 -0.59
CA PHE A 151 6.56 4.67 0.37
C PHE A 151 5.53 3.60 0.05
N VAL A 152 5.72 2.38 0.56
CA VAL A 152 4.76 1.29 0.39
C VAL A 152 4.45 0.60 1.71
N GLY A 153 3.16 0.34 1.97
CA GLY A 153 2.66 -0.54 3.02
C GLY A 153 2.21 -1.87 2.43
N VAL A 154 2.73 -2.98 2.97
CA VAL A 154 2.46 -4.34 2.49
C VAL A 154 1.94 -5.15 3.67
N ILE A 155 0.61 -5.19 3.84
CA ILE A 155 -0.03 -5.75 5.04
C ILE A 155 -0.67 -7.11 4.72
N TYR A 156 -0.19 -8.16 5.39
CA TYR A 156 -0.56 -9.58 5.16
C TYR A 156 -0.76 -9.90 3.66
N PRO A 157 0.29 -9.74 2.84
CA PRO A 157 0.15 -9.71 1.38
C PRO A 157 -0.28 -11.03 0.78
N GLY A 158 -1.08 -10.99 -0.30
CA GLY A 158 -1.17 -12.06 -1.29
C GLY A 158 0.20 -12.28 -1.98
N PRO A 159 0.27 -13.16 -3.00
CA PRO A 159 1.53 -13.47 -3.67
C PRO A 159 2.20 -12.21 -4.22
N THR A 160 3.32 -11.82 -3.63
CA THR A 160 4.12 -10.67 -4.09
C THR A 160 4.84 -11.00 -5.41
N PRO A 161 5.41 -10.01 -6.12
CA PRO A 161 6.20 -10.26 -7.32
C PRO A 161 7.38 -11.22 -7.13
N PHE A 162 7.82 -11.42 -5.89
CA PHE A 162 8.95 -12.28 -5.53
C PHE A 162 8.55 -13.65 -4.96
N ALA A 163 7.26 -13.99 -4.97
CA ALA A 163 6.80 -15.31 -4.56
C ALA A 163 7.45 -16.41 -5.42
N LYS A 164 7.82 -17.53 -4.80
CA LYS A 164 8.62 -18.62 -5.41
C LYS A 164 8.12 -19.14 -6.76
N ASN A 165 6.81 -19.04 -7.02
CA ASN A 165 6.19 -19.51 -8.27
C ASN A 165 6.05 -18.40 -9.32
N ARG A 166 6.67 -17.24 -9.11
CA ARG A 166 6.67 -16.10 -10.04
C ARG A 166 8.07 -15.84 -10.59
N THR A 167 8.15 -15.31 -11.79
CA THR A 167 9.38 -14.73 -12.30
C THR A 167 9.59 -13.38 -11.64
N ALA A 168 10.64 -13.27 -10.83
CA ALA A 168 10.94 -12.03 -10.11
C ALA A 168 11.27 -10.91 -11.10
N PRO A 169 10.64 -9.73 -11.01
CA PRO A 169 11.00 -8.57 -11.80
C PRO A 169 12.34 -7.98 -11.36
N ALA A 170 12.96 -7.19 -12.23
CA ALA A 170 14.05 -6.31 -11.82
C ALA A 170 13.53 -5.27 -10.82
N ILE A 171 14.29 -5.05 -9.76
CA ILE A 171 13.97 -4.02 -8.76
C ILE A 171 14.64 -2.72 -9.18
N PRO A 172 13.87 -1.62 -9.38
CA PRO A 172 14.44 -0.31 -9.67
C PRO A 172 15.38 0.16 -8.55
N ARG A 173 16.45 0.89 -8.90
CA ARG A 173 17.40 1.39 -7.91
C ARG A 173 16.80 2.40 -6.93
N ASP A 174 15.79 3.11 -7.34
CA ASP A 174 15.05 4.09 -6.54
C ASP A 174 13.73 3.52 -6.00
N VAL A 175 13.64 2.18 -5.84
CA VAL A 175 12.49 1.52 -5.20
C VAL A 175 12.18 2.18 -3.85
N PRO A 176 10.90 2.41 -3.52
CA PRO A 176 10.54 3.12 -2.28
C PRO A 176 10.82 2.29 -1.03
N PRO A 177 10.99 2.95 0.13
CA PRO A 177 11.00 2.27 1.43
C PRO A 177 9.68 1.51 1.66
N ALA A 178 9.76 0.40 2.40
CA ALA A 178 8.63 -0.50 2.60
C ALA A 178 8.41 -0.82 4.08
N PHE A 179 7.14 -0.74 4.52
CA PHE A 179 6.68 -1.27 5.78
C PHE A 179 5.84 -2.52 5.55
N ILE A 180 6.19 -3.63 6.18
CA ILE A 180 5.58 -4.94 5.97
C ILE A 180 5.09 -5.49 7.30
N ALA A 181 3.85 -5.98 7.35
CA ALA A 181 3.31 -6.64 8.53
C ALA A 181 2.45 -7.86 8.14
N SER A 182 2.58 -8.95 8.89
CA SER A 182 1.78 -10.16 8.67
C SER A 182 1.64 -10.98 9.94
N GLY A 183 0.65 -11.85 10.01
CA GLY A 183 0.64 -12.97 10.93
C GLY A 183 1.79 -13.93 10.60
N ALA A 184 2.23 -14.74 11.56
CA ALA A 184 3.27 -15.75 11.31
C ALA A 184 2.64 -17.15 11.21
N SER A 185 2.66 -17.90 12.31
CA SER A 185 2.17 -19.31 12.32
C SER A 185 0.68 -19.43 12.02
N GLY A 186 -0.11 -18.44 12.43
CA GLY A 186 -1.55 -18.39 12.17
C GLY A 186 -1.92 -18.02 10.74
N ASP A 187 -0.98 -17.46 9.99
CA ASP A 187 -1.16 -17.02 8.59
C ASP A 187 0.08 -17.28 7.73
N ARG A 188 0.51 -18.54 7.76
CA ARG A 188 1.79 -18.97 7.21
C ARG A 188 1.99 -18.62 5.73
N GLY A 189 0.94 -18.72 4.91
CA GLY A 189 1.04 -18.44 3.47
C GLY A 189 1.40 -16.97 3.21
N HIS A 190 0.68 -16.06 3.84
CA HIS A 190 0.91 -14.62 3.69
C HIS A 190 2.23 -14.19 4.34
N ALA A 191 2.63 -14.84 5.46
CA ALA A 191 3.94 -14.63 6.06
C ALA A 191 5.10 -14.96 5.10
N ILE A 192 5.01 -16.08 4.36
CA ILE A 192 6.03 -16.47 3.39
C ILE A 192 6.11 -15.42 2.27
N TRP A 193 5.00 -14.97 1.72
CA TRP A 193 4.99 -13.94 0.68
C TRP A 193 5.52 -12.59 1.18
N ALA A 194 5.24 -12.23 2.44
CA ALA A 194 5.83 -11.05 3.09
C ALA A 194 7.35 -11.18 3.21
N MET A 195 7.84 -12.35 3.65
CA MET A 195 9.28 -12.64 3.76
C MET A 195 9.98 -12.67 2.39
N ASP A 196 9.36 -13.22 1.36
CA ASP A 196 9.91 -13.23 0.00
C ASP A 196 10.12 -11.79 -0.50
N TYR A 197 9.16 -10.90 -0.28
CA TYR A 197 9.27 -9.48 -0.62
C TYR A 197 10.38 -8.79 0.19
N PHE A 198 10.37 -8.96 1.50
CA PHE A 198 11.39 -8.38 2.38
C PHE A 198 12.81 -8.85 2.02
N ALA A 199 12.98 -10.15 1.79
CA ALA A 199 14.28 -10.74 1.44
C ALA A 199 14.81 -10.17 0.11
N ALA A 200 13.96 -9.99 -0.90
CA ALA A 200 14.36 -9.40 -2.17
C ALA A 200 14.85 -7.95 -2.00
N MET A 201 14.16 -7.15 -1.20
CA MET A 201 14.58 -5.77 -0.90
C MET A 201 15.86 -5.72 -0.07
N LEU A 202 15.96 -6.58 0.95
CA LEU A 202 17.12 -6.65 1.84
C LEU A 202 18.40 -7.07 1.10
N GLN A 203 18.31 -8.03 0.18
CA GLN A 203 19.43 -8.48 -0.64
C GLN A 203 20.05 -7.37 -1.50
N LEU A 204 19.24 -6.40 -1.89
CA LEU A 204 19.72 -5.22 -2.62
C LEU A 204 20.18 -4.09 -1.73
N GLY A 205 19.99 -4.19 -0.41
CA GLY A 205 20.32 -3.13 0.53
C GLY A 205 19.37 -1.93 0.47
N VAL A 206 18.13 -2.14 0.03
CA VAL A 206 17.11 -1.06 -0.04
C VAL A 206 16.96 -0.40 1.33
N PRO A 207 17.11 0.94 1.44
CA PRO A 207 17.03 1.61 2.72
C PRO A 207 15.61 1.64 3.30
N ASN A 208 15.54 1.71 4.63
CA ASN A 208 14.28 1.95 5.36
C ASN A 208 13.19 0.91 5.13
N ILE A 209 13.58 -0.34 4.87
CA ILE A 209 12.63 -1.46 4.88
C ILE A 209 12.45 -1.96 6.30
N GLU A 210 11.20 -2.23 6.68
CA GLU A 210 10.88 -2.72 8.01
C GLU A 210 9.81 -3.82 7.92
N MET A 211 9.97 -4.92 8.67
CA MET A 211 9.01 -6.02 8.67
C MET A 211 8.68 -6.51 10.08
N HIS A 212 7.39 -6.76 10.33
CA HIS A 212 6.87 -7.33 11.56
C HIS A 212 6.05 -8.59 11.29
N LEU A 213 6.41 -9.69 11.94
CA LEU A 213 5.65 -10.94 11.93
C LEU A 213 5.11 -11.24 13.32
N TYR A 214 3.78 -11.39 13.43
CA TYR A 214 3.08 -11.56 14.70
C TYR A 214 2.70 -13.02 14.89
N GLY A 215 3.27 -13.67 15.88
CA GLY A 215 3.26 -15.12 16.15
C GLY A 215 1.98 -15.86 15.75
N ASN A 216 0.87 -15.62 16.44
CA ASN A 216 -0.40 -16.29 16.20
C ASN A 216 -1.41 -15.46 15.39
N GLY A 217 -0.98 -14.33 14.83
CA GLY A 217 -1.82 -13.51 13.96
C GLY A 217 -2.39 -14.35 12.80
N ARG A 218 -3.70 -14.24 12.58
CA ARG A 218 -4.42 -14.95 11.51
C ARG A 218 -4.79 -14.01 10.40
N HIS A 219 -5.06 -14.58 9.24
CA HIS A 219 -5.55 -13.77 8.12
C HIS A 219 -6.97 -13.26 8.40
N PRO A 220 -7.31 -12.01 8.01
CA PRO A 220 -8.68 -11.52 8.13
C PRO A 220 -9.70 -12.43 7.45
N GLY A 221 -10.79 -12.72 8.17
CA GLY A 221 -11.81 -13.65 7.74
C GLY A 221 -11.63 -15.09 8.20
N ASP A 222 -10.44 -15.47 8.70
CA ASP A 222 -10.21 -16.79 9.29
C ASP A 222 -11.05 -16.98 10.55
N ALA A 223 -11.49 -18.23 10.78
CA ALA A 223 -12.24 -18.59 11.96
C ALA A 223 -11.34 -18.56 13.22
N LEU A 224 -11.86 -17.99 14.29
CA LEU A 224 -11.24 -17.98 15.61
C LEU A 224 -11.79 -19.11 16.48
N PRO A 225 -11.09 -19.51 17.56
CA PRO A 225 -11.52 -20.60 18.46
C PRO A 225 -12.89 -20.34 19.12
N ASP A 226 -13.27 -19.11 19.29
CA ASP A 226 -14.56 -18.69 19.86
C ASP A 226 -15.73 -18.67 18.84
N GLY A 227 -15.45 -19.07 17.60
CA GLY A 227 -16.42 -19.08 16.51
C GLY A 227 -16.58 -17.75 15.79
N SER A 228 -15.92 -16.68 16.23
CA SER A 228 -15.85 -15.42 15.51
C SER A 228 -14.86 -15.50 14.34
N ARG A 229 -14.67 -14.39 13.62
CA ARG A 229 -13.69 -14.29 12.54
C ARG A 229 -12.65 -13.23 12.86
N GLN A 230 -11.41 -13.50 12.44
CA GLN A 230 -10.33 -12.51 12.52
C GLN A 230 -10.72 -11.25 11.78
N SER A 231 -10.63 -10.12 12.45
CA SER A 231 -10.79 -8.81 11.84
C SER A 231 -9.55 -8.39 11.05
N GLY A 232 -9.74 -7.54 10.05
CA GLY A 232 -8.68 -6.90 9.29
C GLY A 232 -8.58 -5.41 9.58
N GLY A 233 -7.62 -4.77 8.91
CA GLY A 233 -7.48 -3.33 9.00
C GLY A 233 -7.00 -2.84 10.36
N LEU A 234 -7.67 -1.81 10.90
CA LEU A 234 -7.37 -1.23 12.22
C LEU A 234 -7.89 -2.03 13.39
N THR A 235 -8.71 -2.99 13.14
CA THR A 235 -9.26 -3.73 14.24
C THR A 235 -8.29 -4.73 14.73
N ASP A 236 -8.03 -4.68 15.84
CA ASP A 236 -7.79 -5.62 16.65
C ASP A 236 -7.00 -5.46 17.78
N ARG A 237 -7.62 -5.71 18.75
CA ARG A 237 -7.04 -5.57 20.02
C ARG A 237 -7.33 -6.73 20.93
N GLY A 238 -7.88 -7.77 20.41
CA GLY A 238 -8.06 -8.97 21.16
C GLY A 238 -6.71 -9.56 21.61
N ASP A 239 -6.65 -10.84 21.84
CA ASP A 239 -5.42 -11.53 22.21
C ASP A 239 -4.45 -11.72 21.04
N ILE A 240 -4.78 -11.15 19.88
CA ILE A 240 -4.01 -11.31 18.65
C ILE A 240 -3.17 -10.07 18.39
N PRO A 241 -1.83 -10.19 18.43
CA PRO A 241 -0.94 -9.02 18.34
C PRO A 241 -0.95 -8.32 16.97
N LEU A 242 -1.56 -8.90 15.95
CA LEU A 242 -1.58 -8.34 14.59
C LEU A 242 -2.11 -6.90 14.55
N GLY A 243 -3.06 -6.54 15.39
CA GLY A 243 -3.61 -5.19 15.46
C GLY A 243 -2.67 -4.10 16.01
N THR A 244 -1.47 -4.44 16.43
CA THR A 244 -0.50 -3.47 16.97
C THR A 244 0.42 -2.85 15.90
N TRP A 245 0.42 -3.36 14.68
CA TRP A 245 1.30 -2.90 13.60
C TRP A 245 1.10 -1.42 13.25
N GLN A 246 -0.11 -0.89 13.40
CA GLN A 246 -0.44 0.49 13.03
C GLN A 246 0.36 1.51 13.84
N ALA A 247 0.56 1.25 15.13
CA ALA A 247 1.35 2.14 15.99
C ALA A 247 2.81 2.20 15.51
N ARG A 248 3.39 1.03 15.18
CA ARG A 248 4.76 0.97 14.66
C ARG A 248 4.87 1.57 13.26
N PHE A 249 3.85 1.42 12.41
CA PHE A 249 3.80 2.10 11.11
C PHE A 249 3.88 3.63 11.26
N VAL A 250 3.14 4.21 12.21
CA VAL A 250 3.17 5.66 12.45
C VAL A 250 4.55 6.11 12.95
N ASP A 251 5.21 5.33 13.80
CA ASP A 251 6.57 5.66 14.25
C ASP A 251 7.56 5.60 13.08
N TRP A 252 7.54 4.54 12.27
CA TRP A 252 8.33 4.42 11.05
C TRP A 252 8.07 5.59 10.09
N PHE A 253 6.81 5.96 9.92
CA PHE A 253 6.37 7.06 9.05
C PHE A 253 6.90 8.42 9.54
N ARG A 254 6.89 8.61 10.87
CA ARG A 254 7.46 9.79 11.54
C ARG A 254 8.98 9.85 11.39
N ASP A 255 9.66 8.73 11.66
CA ASP A 255 11.12 8.62 11.58
C ASP A 255 11.64 8.92 10.17
N LEU A 256 10.87 8.56 9.15
CA LEU A 256 11.18 8.84 7.75
C LEU A 256 10.81 10.25 7.27
N GLY A 257 10.18 11.06 8.12
CA GLY A 257 9.89 12.47 7.85
C GLY A 257 8.58 12.73 7.09
N PHE A 258 7.71 11.73 6.91
CA PHE A 258 6.44 11.91 6.21
C PHE A 258 5.44 12.77 7.00
N LEU A 259 5.57 12.83 8.34
CA LEU A 259 4.74 13.69 9.19
C LEU A 259 5.25 15.13 9.33
N GLN A 260 6.31 15.51 8.63
CA GLN A 260 6.77 16.90 8.55
C GLN A 260 5.86 17.74 7.67
N LYS A 261 5.94 19.07 7.79
CA LYS A 261 5.16 20.02 6.98
C LYS A 261 5.35 19.77 5.47
N PRO A 262 4.36 20.15 4.65
CA PRO A 262 4.51 20.09 3.18
C PRO A 262 5.75 20.88 2.72
N GLY A 263 6.41 20.41 1.66
CA GLY A 263 7.60 21.02 1.08
C GLY A 263 8.91 20.75 1.83
N VAL A 264 8.87 20.03 2.96
CA VAL A 264 10.09 19.56 3.63
C VAL A 264 10.49 18.21 3.07
N GLU A 265 11.70 18.13 2.53
CA GLU A 265 12.24 16.87 2.00
C GLU A 265 12.31 15.81 3.10
N THR A 266 11.74 14.64 2.83
CA THR A 266 11.70 13.52 3.77
C THR A 266 13.08 12.88 3.94
N LYS A 267 13.34 12.29 5.13
CA LYS A 267 14.51 11.42 5.31
C LYS A 267 14.48 10.25 4.30
N ALA A 268 13.31 9.68 4.06
CA ALA A 268 13.12 8.63 3.05
C ALA A 268 13.67 9.03 1.68
N ALA A 269 13.32 10.22 1.19
CA ALA A 269 13.78 10.71 -0.12
C ALA A 269 15.33 10.86 -0.16
N ARG A 270 15.92 11.44 0.89
CA ARG A 270 17.38 11.57 0.99
C ARG A 270 18.10 10.22 1.02
N ASP A 271 17.59 9.27 1.79
CA ASP A 271 18.19 7.94 1.92
C ASP A 271 18.13 7.17 0.60
N VAL A 272 17.00 7.23 -0.12
CA VAL A 272 16.87 6.65 -1.46
C VAL A 272 17.81 7.34 -2.45
N ALA A 273 17.90 8.67 -2.43
CA ALA A 273 18.80 9.41 -3.30
C ALA A 273 20.28 9.09 -3.03
N ALA A 274 20.66 8.83 -1.79
CA ALA A 274 21.99 8.37 -1.43
C ALA A 274 22.23 6.94 -1.95
N PHE A 275 21.30 6.04 -1.70
CA PHE A 275 21.38 4.65 -2.14
C PHE A 275 21.50 4.48 -3.67
N VAL A 276 20.79 5.30 -4.45
CA VAL A 276 20.91 5.29 -5.92
C VAL A 276 22.32 5.61 -6.40
N LYS A 277 23.07 6.42 -5.65
CA LYS A 277 24.44 6.81 -6.00
C LYS A 277 25.49 5.76 -5.63
N GLU A 278 25.15 4.85 -4.72
CA GLU A 278 26.06 3.76 -4.33
C GLU A 278 26.16 2.71 -5.45
N PRO A 279 27.31 2.05 -5.61
CA PRO A 279 27.40 0.92 -6.51
C PRO A 279 26.47 -0.21 -6.02
N PRO A 280 25.89 -1.01 -6.93
CA PRO A 280 25.10 -2.16 -6.52
C PRO A 280 25.97 -3.10 -5.67
N PRO A 281 25.35 -3.79 -4.66
CA PRO A 281 26.08 -4.75 -3.84
C PRO A 281 26.76 -5.80 -4.73
N ALA A 282 28.00 -6.16 -4.40
CA ALA A 282 28.69 -7.27 -5.07
C ALA A 282 27.86 -8.55 -4.87
N ARG A 283 27.58 -9.27 -5.94
CA ARG A 283 26.84 -10.55 -5.92
C ARG A 283 27.72 -11.64 -5.36
#